data_7188dc427223fba44c7c8a4c8d7d94a8
#
_entry.id   7188dc427223fba44c7c8a4c8d7d94a8
#
_cell.length_a   1.000
_cell.length_b   1.000
_cell.length_c   1.000
_cell.angle_alpha   90.00
_cell.angle_beta   90.00
_cell.angle_gamma   90.00
#
_symmetry.space_group_name_H-M   'P 1'
#
loop_
_entity.id
_entity.type
_entity.pdbx_description
1 polymer ?
#
loop_
_entity_poly.entity_id
_entity_poly.type
_entity_poly.pdbx_seq_one_letter_code
_entity_poly.pdbx_strand_id
1 'polypeptide(L)'
;MKIVVTGTRGIPGIQGGVESHCEELYPLLKDENHEVIVVRRKEYISKGFETNEYKGVKIKDITCLKSKHLEAVIHTTLAILYARFINADVVHIHAIGPSIVVPFARLLGLKVVTTHHGPDYDRQKWGKFSKAILRLGERWGAKFSNRVIVISKHIKGIINTKYPSQKHVHLIHNGVNLSCATNSTEYIKSLGIEKKSYILAVGRFVEEKGFDLLIEACKNIGCKEKLVIAGGADHESKYSLKLKEMAKENGVILTGFIQKDKLSELYSNAKLFVLPSYHEGLPIALLEAMNSKADVLVSDIPANAEVGLAEECYFECGKVDSLEKQLKAKLSKESTSVEYDMSKYNWNYIAQQVKDVYDSLK
;
A
#
# COMPACT_ATOMS: atom_id res chain seq x y z
N MET A 1 2.26 20.13 -18.28
CA MET A 1 1.15 19.15 -18.36
C MET A 1 0.29 19.25 -17.13
N LYS A 2 -1.04 19.25 -17.32
CA LYS A 2 -2.02 19.20 -16.22
C LYS A 2 -2.46 17.76 -16.01
N ILE A 3 -2.17 17.20 -14.86
CA ILE A 3 -2.40 15.79 -14.52
C ILE A 3 -3.45 15.72 -13.43
N VAL A 4 -4.55 15.01 -13.71
CA VAL A 4 -5.61 14.73 -12.72
C VAL A 4 -5.46 13.31 -12.23
N VAL A 5 -5.32 13.15 -10.92
CA VAL A 5 -5.15 11.87 -10.24
C VAL A 5 -6.45 11.46 -9.56
N THR A 6 -6.86 10.21 -9.76
CA THR A 6 -8.08 9.66 -9.16
C THR A 6 -7.95 8.15 -8.92
N GLY A 7 -9.02 7.50 -8.43
CA GLY A 7 -9.01 6.07 -8.13
C GLY A 7 -8.56 5.73 -6.71
N THR A 8 -8.10 6.72 -5.95
CA THR A 8 -7.75 6.64 -4.53
C THR A 8 -8.81 7.36 -3.68
N ARG A 9 -8.74 7.24 -2.37
CA ARG A 9 -9.55 8.06 -1.43
C ARG A 9 -9.04 9.50 -1.38
N GLY A 10 -7.75 9.72 -1.70
CA GLY A 10 -7.09 11.03 -1.72
C GLY A 10 -5.90 11.13 -0.77
N ILE A 11 -5.35 12.33 -0.68
CA ILE A 11 -4.24 12.74 0.19
C ILE A 11 -4.59 14.11 0.81
N PRO A 12 -3.95 14.56 1.90
CA PRO A 12 -3.06 13.80 2.78
C PRO A 12 -3.80 13.10 3.94
N GLY A 13 -3.05 12.30 4.69
CA GLY A 13 -3.48 11.77 6.00
C GLY A 13 -4.59 10.72 5.93
N ILE A 14 -4.78 10.05 4.78
CA ILE A 14 -5.75 8.98 4.60
C ILE A 14 -5.03 7.63 4.62
N GLN A 15 -5.50 6.71 5.48
CA GLN A 15 -4.88 5.40 5.66
C GLN A 15 -5.06 4.52 4.41
N GLY A 16 -3.98 3.92 3.93
CA GLY A 16 -4.00 2.93 2.84
C GLY A 16 -2.70 2.93 2.03
N GLY A 17 -2.33 1.77 1.49
CA GLY A 17 -1.09 1.64 0.70
C GLY A 17 -1.10 2.50 -0.57
N VAL A 18 -2.25 2.61 -1.26
CA VAL A 18 -2.39 3.46 -2.45
C VAL A 18 -2.36 4.93 -2.06
N GLU A 19 -3.00 5.30 -0.95
CA GLU A 19 -3.01 6.65 -0.40
C GLU A 19 -1.59 7.08 0.01
N SER A 20 -0.86 6.23 0.75
CA SER A 20 0.54 6.48 1.12
C SER A 20 1.45 6.61 -0.11
N HIS A 21 1.27 5.75 -1.12
CA HIS A 21 1.97 5.86 -2.39
C HIS A 21 1.72 7.22 -3.06
N CYS A 22 0.46 7.65 -3.14
CA CYS A 22 0.09 8.93 -3.76
C CYS A 22 0.62 10.13 -2.96
N GLU A 23 0.57 10.04 -1.62
CA GLU A 23 1.02 11.11 -0.73
C GLU A 23 2.52 11.40 -0.82
N GLU A 24 3.33 10.36 -1.07
CA GLU A 24 4.78 10.52 -1.25
C GLU A 24 5.17 10.86 -2.68
N LEU A 25 4.52 10.24 -3.66
CA LEU A 25 4.88 10.38 -5.08
C LEU A 25 4.52 11.77 -5.64
N TYR A 26 3.26 12.21 -5.48
CA TYR A 26 2.76 13.36 -6.22
C TYR A 26 3.41 14.69 -5.88
N PRO A 27 3.81 14.99 -4.63
CA PRO A 27 4.62 16.17 -4.34
C PRO A 27 5.95 16.25 -5.11
N LEU A 28 6.55 15.10 -5.45
CA LEU A 28 7.82 15.03 -6.19
C LEU A 28 7.64 15.17 -7.71
N LEU A 29 6.41 15.04 -8.19
CA LEU A 29 6.09 15.20 -9.62
C LEU A 29 5.80 16.64 -9.98
N LYS A 30 5.44 17.48 -9.00
CA LYS A 30 5.18 18.91 -9.25
C LYS A 30 6.49 19.60 -9.62
N ASP A 31 6.50 20.24 -10.78
CA ASP A 31 7.57 21.11 -11.25
C ASP A 31 6.98 22.16 -12.22
N GLU A 32 7.84 22.95 -12.90
CA GLU A 32 7.41 23.96 -13.86
C GLU A 32 6.63 23.38 -15.06
N ASN A 33 6.83 22.10 -15.36
CA ASN A 33 6.22 21.41 -16.51
C ASN A 33 4.98 20.58 -16.12
N HIS A 34 4.80 20.26 -14.84
CA HIS A 34 3.76 19.35 -14.36
C HIS A 34 2.93 19.99 -13.24
N GLU A 35 1.66 20.24 -13.51
CA GLU A 35 0.64 20.62 -12.54
C GLU A 35 -0.13 19.37 -12.13
N VAL A 36 -0.08 19.00 -10.86
CA VAL A 36 -0.77 17.82 -10.34
C VAL A 36 -1.98 18.21 -9.50
N ILE A 37 -3.11 17.60 -9.80
CA ILE A 37 -4.39 17.79 -9.09
C ILE A 37 -4.86 16.42 -8.62
N VAL A 38 -4.91 16.19 -7.32
CA VAL A 38 -5.47 14.96 -6.75
C VAL A 38 -6.94 15.17 -6.42
N VAL A 39 -7.80 14.32 -7.00
CA VAL A 39 -9.23 14.33 -6.69
C VAL A 39 -9.46 13.44 -5.48
N ARG A 40 -9.90 14.06 -4.36
CA ARG A 40 -10.09 13.44 -3.06
C ARG A 40 -11.57 13.23 -2.77
N ARG A 41 -11.90 12.11 -2.13
CA ARG A 41 -13.25 11.84 -1.63
C ARG A 41 -13.50 12.60 -0.35
N LYS A 42 -14.46 13.51 -0.34
CA LYS A 42 -14.76 14.41 0.78
C LYS A 42 -15.05 13.66 2.08
N GLU A 43 -15.65 12.49 2.00
CA GLU A 43 -16.08 11.67 3.13
C GLU A 43 -14.93 11.05 3.94
N TYR A 44 -13.69 11.08 3.40
CA TYR A 44 -12.49 10.52 4.04
C TYR A 44 -11.53 11.59 4.59
N ILE A 45 -11.92 12.86 4.55
CA ILE A 45 -11.08 13.95 5.08
C ILE A 45 -11.08 13.86 6.59
N SER A 46 -9.90 13.69 7.18
CA SER A 46 -9.69 13.75 8.63
C SER A 46 -9.62 15.19 9.11
N LYS A 47 -10.03 15.44 10.36
CA LYS A 47 -9.89 16.75 10.99
C LYS A 47 -8.44 17.23 10.94
N GLY A 48 -8.23 18.49 10.52
CA GLY A 48 -6.90 19.11 10.38
C GLY A 48 -6.27 18.90 8.99
N PHE A 49 -6.95 18.19 8.09
CA PHE A 49 -6.50 17.97 6.71
C PHE A 49 -7.45 18.58 5.66
N GLU A 50 -8.30 19.53 6.08
CA GLU A 50 -9.18 20.31 5.20
C GLU A 50 -8.35 21.36 4.44
N THR A 51 -7.62 20.92 3.43
CA THR A 51 -6.76 21.80 2.61
C THR A 51 -7.05 21.61 1.13
N ASN A 52 -6.88 22.68 0.37
CA ASN A 52 -6.98 22.67 -1.10
C ASN A 52 -5.61 22.46 -1.77
N GLU A 53 -4.54 22.38 -0.98
CA GLU A 53 -3.19 22.13 -1.46
C GLU A 53 -2.39 21.34 -0.42
N TYR A 54 -1.55 20.42 -0.88
CA TYR A 54 -0.62 19.66 -0.05
C TYR A 54 0.74 19.57 -0.73
N LYS A 55 1.77 20.17 -0.12
CA LYS A 55 3.15 20.20 -0.65
C LYS A 55 3.22 20.59 -2.13
N GLY A 56 2.39 21.56 -2.55
CA GLY A 56 2.32 22.04 -3.91
C GLY A 56 1.44 21.23 -4.87
N VAL A 57 0.83 20.16 -4.42
CA VAL A 57 -0.19 19.40 -5.15
C VAL A 57 -1.56 19.98 -4.87
N LYS A 58 -2.31 20.37 -5.91
CA LYS A 58 -3.68 20.85 -5.75
C LYS A 58 -4.61 19.71 -5.35
N ILE A 59 -5.54 20.00 -4.45
CA ILE A 59 -6.55 19.04 -3.99
C ILE A 59 -7.94 19.48 -4.44
N LYS A 60 -8.67 18.60 -5.09
CA LYS A 60 -10.05 18.80 -5.47
C LYS A 60 -10.96 17.81 -4.73
N ASP A 61 -11.77 18.31 -3.81
CA ASP A 61 -12.74 17.49 -3.11
C ASP A 61 -13.98 17.26 -3.96
N ILE A 62 -14.38 16.01 -4.09
CA ILE A 62 -15.63 15.61 -4.73
C ILE A 62 -16.41 14.72 -3.75
N THR A 63 -17.66 15.07 -3.48
CA THR A 63 -18.58 14.26 -2.68
C THR A 63 -19.02 13.04 -3.47
N CYS A 64 -19.07 11.87 -2.85
CA CYS A 64 -19.60 10.66 -3.45
C CYS A 64 -20.57 9.94 -2.50
N LEU A 65 -21.48 9.18 -3.08
CA LEU A 65 -22.39 8.36 -2.29
C LEU A 65 -21.61 7.25 -1.58
N LYS A 66 -21.75 7.13 -0.25
CA LYS A 66 -21.19 6.04 0.53
C LYS A 66 -21.83 4.72 0.14
N SER A 67 -21.27 4.05 -0.86
CA SER A 67 -21.71 2.73 -1.32
C SER A 67 -20.51 1.81 -1.40
N LYS A 68 -20.55 0.71 -0.66
CA LYS A 68 -19.44 -0.27 -0.55
C LYS A 68 -18.89 -0.76 -1.89
N HIS A 69 -19.69 -0.74 -2.96
CA HIS A 69 -19.32 -1.30 -4.27
C HIS A 69 -19.23 -0.25 -5.40
N LEU A 70 -19.98 0.84 -5.32
CA LEU A 70 -20.09 1.82 -6.40
C LEU A 70 -19.33 3.13 -6.13
N GLU A 71 -18.95 3.38 -4.89
CA GLU A 71 -18.28 4.62 -4.47
C GLU A 71 -17.07 4.95 -5.34
N ALA A 72 -16.18 3.97 -5.54
CA ALA A 72 -14.97 4.16 -6.33
C ALA A 72 -15.26 4.48 -7.81
N VAL A 73 -16.26 3.80 -8.38
CA VAL A 73 -16.66 3.99 -9.79
C VAL A 73 -17.30 5.36 -9.98
N ILE A 74 -18.27 5.71 -9.14
CA ILE A 74 -18.97 7.01 -9.21
C ILE A 74 -17.97 8.16 -9.03
N HIS A 75 -17.15 8.10 -7.98
CA HIS A 75 -16.15 9.13 -7.72
C HIS A 75 -15.18 9.31 -8.90
N THR A 76 -14.65 8.19 -9.44
CA THR A 76 -13.72 8.26 -10.57
C THR A 76 -14.39 8.79 -11.82
N THR A 77 -15.68 8.48 -12.07
CA THR A 77 -16.44 9.05 -13.17
C THR A 77 -16.56 10.56 -13.04
N LEU A 78 -16.93 11.06 -11.84
CA LEU A 78 -17.00 12.50 -11.58
C LEU A 78 -15.62 13.19 -11.72
N ALA A 79 -14.56 12.54 -11.28
CA ALA A 79 -13.19 13.02 -11.45
C ALA A 79 -12.78 13.12 -12.94
N ILE A 80 -13.22 12.18 -13.78
CA ILE A 80 -12.99 12.21 -15.24
C ILE A 80 -13.74 13.39 -15.88
N LEU A 81 -15.01 13.60 -15.50
CA LEU A 81 -15.78 14.75 -15.98
C LEU A 81 -15.12 16.07 -15.57
N TYR A 82 -14.66 16.17 -14.32
CA TYR A 82 -13.89 17.31 -13.84
C TYR A 82 -12.60 17.50 -14.65
N ALA A 83 -11.83 16.44 -14.88
CA ALA A 83 -10.61 16.47 -15.67
C ALA A 83 -10.87 16.98 -17.10
N ARG A 84 -11.96 16.55 -17.72
CA ARG A 84 -12.37 17.03 -19.05
C ARG A 84 -12.77 18.52 -19.02
N PHE A 85 -13.47 18.95 -17.99
CA PHE A 85 -13.90 20.34 -17.81
C PHE A 85 -12.73 21.31 -17.68
N ILE A 86 -11.67 20.91 -16.94
CA ILE A 86 -10.47 21.74 -16.74
C ILE A 86 -9.42 21.58 -17.85
N ASN A 87 -9.73 20.85 -18.92
CA ASN A 87 -8.82 20.50 -20.00
C ASN A 87 -7.51 19.88 -19.49
N ALA A 88 -7.62 18.81 -18.69
CA ALA A 88 -6.45 18.04 -18.24
C ALA A 88 -5.80 17.32 -19.42
N ASP A 89 -4.46 17.30 -19.43
CA ASP A 89 -3.67 16.58 -20.45
C ASP A 89 -3.69 15.08 -20.20
N VAL A 90 -3.64 14.67 -18.92
CA VAL A 90 -3.58 13.28 -18.50
C VAL A 90 -4.51 13.04 -17.32
N VAL A 91 -5.20 11.92 -17.33
CA VAL A 91 -5.87 11.34 -16.14
C VAL A 91 -5.09 10.13 -15.69
N HIS A 92 -4.61 10.13 -14.44
CA HIS A 92 -3.96 8.98 -13.82
C HIS A 92 -4.92 8.28 -12.87
N ILE A 93 -5.28 7.05 -13.18
CA ILE A 93 -6.24 6.25 -12.40
C ILE A 93 -5.50 5.17 -11.63
N HIS A 94 -5.64 5.16 -10.30
CA HIS A 94 -5.08 4.13 -9.43
C HIS A 94 -6.05 3.00 -9.17
N ALA A 95 -5.52 1.76 -9.13
CA ALA A 95 -6.20 0.50 -8.85
C ALA A 95 -7.16 0.01 -9.95
N ILE A 96 -7.37 -1.30 -9.96
CA ILE A 96 -8.15 -1.98 -11.01
C ILE A 96 -9.66 -1.70 -10.94
N GLY A 97 -10.22 -1.51 -9.74
CA GLY A 97 -11.65 -1.21 -9.59
C GLY A 97 -12.05 0.09 -10.29
N PRO A 98 -11.43 1.23 -9.95
CA PRO A 98 -11.61 2.50 -10.66
C PRO A 98 -11.32 2.45 -12.16
N SER A 99 -10.42 1.57 -12.61
CA SER A 99 -10.06 1.45 -14.03
C SER A 99 -11.19 0.97 -14.94
N ILE A 100 -12.32 0.55 -14.38
CA ILE A 100 -13.52 0.21 -15.17
C ILE A 100 -14.05 1.41 -15.98
N VAL A 101 -13.74 2.64 -15.60
CA VAL A 101 -14.17 3.84 -16.32
C VAL A 101 -13.17 4.34 -17.36
N VAL A 102 -12.05 3.64 -17.57
CA VAL A 102 -11.03 4.03 -18.58
C VAL A 102 -11.60 4.21 -19.99
N PRO A 103 -12.47 3.31 -20.53
CA PRO A 103 -13.06 3.51 -21.84
C PRO A 103 -13.85 4.83 -21.93
N PHE A 104 -14.55 5.22 -20.87
CA PHE A 104 -15.29 6.49 -20.82
C PHE A 104 -14.32 7.70 -20.89
N ALA A 105 -13.22 7.68 -20.13
CA ALA A 105 -12.21 8.73 -20.21
C ALA A 105 -11.61 8.84 -21.62
N ARG A 106 -11.36 7.71 -22.27
CA ARG A 106 -10.86 7.67 -23.66
C ARG A 106 -11.85 8.23 -24.68
N LEU A 107 -13.15 7.93 -24.51
CA LEU A 107 -14.23 8.52 -25.35
C LEU A 107 -14.31 10.04 -25.23
N LEU A 108 -13.98 10.59 -24.05
CA LEU A 108 -13.89 12.03 -23.84
C LEU A 108 -12.58 12.65 -24.37
N GLY A 109 -11.72 11.87 -25.05
CA GLY A 109 -10.47 12.35 -25.64
C GLY A 109 -9.30 12.50 -24.65
N LEU A 110 -9.45 12.07 -23.39
CA LEU A 110 -8.39 12.17 -22.39
C LEU A 110 -7.31 11.11 -22.60
N LYS A 111 -6.05 11.49 -22.38
CA LYS A 111 -4.94 10.52 -22.25
C LYS A 111 -5.00 9.89 -20.86
N VAL A 112 -4.90 8.55 -20.78
CA VAL A 112 -5.09 7.81 -19.53
C VAL A 112 -3.83 7.02 -19.19
N VAL A 113 -3.35 7.18 -17.97
CA VAL A 113 -2.38 6.32 -17.31
C VAL A 113 -3.10 5.53 -16.21
N THR A 114 -2.82 4.24 -16.05
CA THR A 114 -3.32 3.46 -14.94
C THR A 114 -2.18 2.87 -14.13
N THR A 115 -2.28 2.90 -12.79
CA THR A 115 -1.37 2.15 -11.92
C THR A 115 -2.10 0.96 -11.32
N HIS A 116 -1.57 -0.24 -11.58
CA HIS A 116 -2.07 -1.49 -11.05
C HIS A 116 -1.35 -1.85 -9.75
N HIS A 117 -2.05 -1.74 -8.62
CA HIS A 117 -1.49 -1.96 -7.27
C HIS A 117 -1.62 -3.41 -6.77
N GLY A 118 -2.24 -4.29 -7.54
CA GLY A 118 -2.43 -5.69 -7.17
C GLY A 118 -3.74 -6.27 -7.71
N PRO A 119 -3.84 -7.59 -7.87
CA PRO A 119 -5.04 -8.29 -8.32
C PRO A 119 -6.08 -8.37 -7.18
N ASP A 120 -6.72 -7.24 -6.86
CA ASP A 120 -7.68 -7.13 -5.75
C ASP A 120 -8.82 -8.15 -5.79
N TYR A 121 -9.11 -8.75 -6.95
CA TYR A 121 -10.12 -9.81 -7.07
C TYR A 121 -9.70 -11.13 -6.38
N ASP A 122 -8.44 -11.31 -6.02
CA ASP A 122 -7.97 -12.50 -5.29
C ASP A 122 -8.25 -12.38 -3.77
N ARG A 123 -8.57 -11.19 -3.29
CA ARG A 123 -8.92 -10.97 -1.88
C ARG A 123 -10.21 -11.70 -1.51
N GLN A 124 -10.21 -12.36 -0.34
CA GLN A 124 -11.33 -13.17 0.13
C GLN A 124 -12.62 -12.39 0.38
N LYS A 125 -12.51 -11.13 0.77
CA LYS A 125 -13.65 -10.24 1.08
C LYS A 125 -14.61 -9.98 -0.09
N TRP A 126 -14.20 -10.27 -1.34
CA TRP A 126 -14.99 -9.98 -2.52
C TRP A 126 -15.85 -11.17 -2.94
N GLY A 127 -17.16 -10.97 -3.04
CA GLY A 127 -18.08 -11.94 -3.65
C GLY A 127 -17.87 -12.06 -5.17
N LYS A 128 -18.47 -13.08 -5.78
CA LYS A 128 -18.33 -13.39 -7.23
C LYS A 128 -18.59 -12.19 -8.15
N PHE A 129 -19.63 -11.41 -7.88
CA PHE A 129 -19.99 -10.23 -8.66
C PHE A 129 -18.92 -9.13 -8.59
N SER A 130 -18.45 -8.80 -7.37
CA SER A 130 -17.38 -7.80 -7.18
C SER A 130 -16.07 -8.25 -7.84
N LYS A 131 -15.72 -9.54 -7.76
CA LYS A 131 -14.56 -10.09 -8.47
C LYS A 131 -14.69 -9.95 -9.98
N ALA A 132 -15.88 -10.14 -10.55
CA ALA A 132 -16.12 -9.93 -11.97
C ALA A 132 -15.93 -8.46 -12.38
N ILE A 133 -16.44 -7.51 -11.60
CA ILE A 133 -16.23 -6.06 -11.81
C ILE A 133 -14.75 -5.70 -11.75
N LEU A 134 -14.01 -6.20 -10.76
CA LEU A 134 -12.58 -5.95 -10.62
C LEU A 134 -11.78 -6.51 -11.80
N ARG A 135 -12.11 -7.72 -12.27
CA ARG A 135 -11.49 -8.30 -13.48
C ARG A 135 -11.81 -7.51 -14.73
N LEU A 136 -13.04 -6.99 -14.85
CA LEU A 136 -13.42 -6.10 -15.94
C LEU A 136 -12.64 -4.79 -15.90
N GLY A 137 -12.47 -4.21 -14.70
CA GLY A 137 -11.65 -3.01 -14.50
C GLY A 137 -10.19 -3.24 -14.85
N GLU A 138 -9.59 -4.38 -14.44
CA GLU A 138 -8.24 -4.78 -14.87
C GLU A 138 -8.16 -4.87 -16.41
N ARG A 139 -9.11 -5.57 -17.03
CA ARG A 139 -9.16 -5.73 -18.50
C ARG A 139 -9.26 -4.39 -19.22
N TRP A 140 -10.15 -3.49 -18.76
CA TRP A 140 -10.35 -2.20 -19.41
C TRP A 140 -9.20 -1.24 -19.13
N GLY A 141 -8.66 -1.24 -17.92
CA GLY A 141 -7.44 -0.52 -17.58
C GLY A 141 -6.26 -0.95 -18.45
N ALA A 142 -5.99 -2.26 -18.53
CA ALA A 142 -4.91 -2.78 -19.35
C ALA A 142 -5.13 -2.51 -20.86
N LYS A 143 -6.36 -2.69 -21.37
CA LYS A 143 -6.61 -2.65 -22.83
C LYS A 143 -6.71 -1.23 -23.38
N PHE A 144 -7.27 -0.29 -22.63
CA PHE A 144 -7.64 1.03 -23.14
C PHE A 144 -6.80 2.18 -22.61
N SER A 145 -5.96 1.98 -21.57
CA SER A 145 -5.03 3.01 -21.14
C SER A 145 -3.92 3.24 -22.16
N ASN A 146 -3.47 4.49 -22.25
CA ASN A 146 -2.32 4.85 -23.08
C ASN A 146 -1.03 4.25 -22.52
N ARG A 147 -0.91 4.22 -21.17
CA ARG A 147 0.22 3.63 -20.44
C ARG A 147 -0.30 2.90 -19.22
N VAL A 148 0.32 1.78 -18.89
CA VAL A 148 0.03 1.01 -17.68
C VAL A 148 1.29 0.95 -16.82
N ILE A 149 1.19 1.40 -15.57
CA ILE A 149 2.22 1.25 -14.57
C ILE A 149 1.86 0.04 -13.70
N VAL A 150 2.81 -0.81 -13.41
CA VAL A 150 2.69 -1.97 -12.51
C VAL A 150 3.78 -1.90 -11.45
N ILE A 151 3.44 -2.23 -10.20
CA ILE A 151 4.34 -2.01 -9.07
C ILE A 151 5.25 -3.20 -8.75
N SER A 152 5.10 -4.34 -9.45
CA SER A 152 5.95 -5.52 -9.27
C SER A 152 6.08 -6.32 -10.56
N LYS A 153 7.15 -7.14 -10.67
CA LYS A 153 7.36 -8.08 -11.77
C LYS A 153 6.23 -9.09 -11.85
N HIS A 154 5.71 -9.54 -10.70
CA HIS A 154 4.57 -10.44 -10.64
C HIS A 154 3.35 -9.84 -11.37
N ILE A 155 2.97 -8.59 -11.05
CA ILE A 155 1.86 -7.90 -11.71
C ILE A 155 2.16 -7.66 -13.20
N LYS A 156 3.41 -7.33 -13.56
CA LYS A 156 3.84 -7.21 -14.96
C LYS A 156 3.61 -8.51 -15.73
N GLY A 157 3.97 -9.63 -15.11
CA GLY A 157 3.71 -10.97 -15.68
C GLY A 157 2.22 -11.23 -15.92
N ILE A 158 1.36 -10.90 -14.95
CA ILE A 158 -0.10 -11.02 -15.09
C ILE A 158 -0.61 -10.20 -16.29
N ILE A 159 -0.21 -8.93 -16.41
CA ILE A 159 -0.68 -8.05 -17.49
C ILE A 159 -0.17 -8.52 -18.84
N ASN A 160 1.12 -8.85 -18.95
CA ASN A 160 1.70 -9.30 -20.21
C ASN A 160 1.07 -10.61 -20.71
N THR A 161 0.76 -11.54 -19.81
CA THR A 161 0.14 -12.82 -20.15
C THR A 161 -1.33 -12.67 -20.55
N LYS A 162 -2.11 -11.91 -19.76
CA LYS A 162 -3.55 -11.76 -20.00
C LYS A 162 -3.88 -10.76 -21.13
N TYR A 163 -3.03 -9.74 -21.31
CA TYR A 163 -3.29 -8.63 -22.23
C TYR A 163 -2.08 -8.32 -23.12
N PRO A 164 -1.63 -9.26 -23.97
CA PRO A 164 -0.40 -9.14 -24.76
C PRO A 164 -0.45 -8.01 -25.81
N SER A 165 -1.63 -7.48 -26.11
CA SER A 165 -1.81 -6.31 -26.98
C SER A 165 -1.36 -5.00 -26.33
N GLN A 166 -1.27 -4.92 -24.98
CA GLN A 166 -0.77 -3.76 -24.29
C GLN A 166 0.77 -3.75 -24.33
N LYS A 167 1.35 -2.89 -25.16
CA LYS A 167 2.81 -2.79 -25.35
C LYS A 167 3.49 -1.79 -24.42
N HIS A 168 2.72 -0.94 -23.73
CA HIS A 168 3.23 0.15 -22.90
C HIS A 168 3.01 -0.15 -21.41
N VAL A 169 3.65 -1.22 -20.92
CA VAL A 169 3.62 -1.66 -19.53
C VAL A 169 4.94 -1.32 -18.85
N HIS A 170 4.89 -0.39 -17.92
CA HIS A 170 6.05 0.13 -17.18
C HIS A 170 6.11 -0.48 -15.78
N LEU A 171 7.21 -1.13 -15.43
CA LEU A 171 7.47 -1.60 -14.07
C LEU A 171 8.06 -0.43 -13.27
N ILE A 172 7.29 0.11 -12.34
CA ILE A 172 7.71 1.18 -11.45
C ILE A 172 7.26 0.77 -10.03
N HIS A 173 8.21 0.47 -9.16
CA HIS A 173 7.94 -0.04 -7.81
C HIS A 173 7.29 1.02 -6.90
N ASN A 174 6.76 0.58 -5.76
CA ASN A 174 6.49 1.49 -4.66
C ASN A 174 7.81 1.98 -4.06
N GLY A 175 7.81 3.19 -3.52
CA GLY A 175 8.97 3.76 -2.84
C GLY A 175 8.86 3.74 -1.33
N VAL A 176 9.97 4.07 -0.70
CA VAL A 176 10.08 4.33 0.73
C VAL A 176 10.90 5.61 0.95
N ASN A 177 10.60 6.33 2.02
CA ASN A 177 11.37 7.51 2.39
C ASN A 177 12.63 7.09 3.14
N LEU A 178 13.78 7.21 2.48
CA LEU A 178 15.07 6.75 3.00
C LEU A 178 15.56 7.49 4.27
N SER A 179 14.94 8.62 4.63
CA SER A 179 15.33 9.43 5.79
C SER A 179 14.60 9.07 7.11
N CYS A 180 13.80 8.01 7.14
CA CYS A 180 12.88 7.75 8.26
C CYS A 180 13.45 6.95 9.43
N ALA A 181 14.70 6.48 9.40
CA ALA A 181 15.28 5.81 10.56
C ALA A 181 15.49 6.81 11.71
N THR A 182 15.10 6.45 12.93
CA THR A 182 15.23 7.31 14.11
C THR A 182 15.84 6.55 15.29
N ASN A 183 16.57 7.28 16.15
CA ASN A 183 17.07 6.78 17.40
C ASN A 183 16.14 7.06 18.59
N SER A 184 15.01 7.75 18.37
CA SER A 184 14.01 8.02 19.42
C SER A 184 13.49 6.73 20.03
N THR A 185 13.16 6.76 21.30
CA THR A 185 12.53 5.68 22.07
C THR A 185 11.38 6.17 22.92
N GLU A 186 10.90 7.40 22.70
CA GLU A 186 9.86 8.02 23.54
C GLU A 186 8.51 7.32 23.39
N TYR A 187 8.15 7.00 22.14
CA TYR A 187 6.89 6.34 21.84
C TYR A 187 6.88 4.88 22.32
N ILE A 188 7.94 4.11 22.09
CA ILE A 188 8.02 2.71 22.54
C ILE A 188 7.98 2.65 24.08
N LYS A 189 8.66 3.56 24.78
CA LYS A 189 8.58 3.67 26.25
C LYS A 189 7.15 3.98 26.72
N SER A 190 6.43 4.82 26.00
CA SER A 190 5.01 5.12 26.34
C SER A 190 4.09 3.90 26.19
N LEU A 191 4.49 2.90 25.37
CA LEU A 191 3.82 1.61 25.22
C LEU A 191 4.29 0.57 26.26
N GLY A 192 5.23 0.90 27.13
CA GLY A 192 5.80 -0.02 28.12
C GLY A 192 6.68 -1.11 27.50
N ILE A 193 7.34 -0.82 26.36
CA ILE A 193 8.26 -1.72 25.67
C ILE A 193 9.63 -1.11 25.48
N GLU A 194 10.63 -1.95 25.35
CA GLU A 194 12.03 -1.55 25.19
C GLU A 194 12.54 -1.80 23.75
N LYS A 195 13.66 -1.16 23.43
CA LYS A 195 14.34 -1.37 22.17
C LYS A 195 14.74 -2.84 22.02
N LYS A 196 14.46 -3.41 20.85
CA LYS A 196 14.78 -4.80 20.48
C LYS A 196 14.11 -5.87 21.39
N SER A 197 13.01 -5.51 22.06
CA SER A 197 12.24 -6.42 22.92
C SER A 197 10.87 -6.85 22.35
N TYR A 198 10.55 -6.47 21.12
CA TYR A 198 9.24 -6.73 20.54
C TYR A 198 9.29 -7.14 19.07
N ILE A 199 8.25 -7.88 18.67
CA ILE A 199 7.91 -8.21 17.29
C ILE A 199 6.94 -7.14 16.79
N LEU A 200 7.18 -6.60 15.60
CA LEU A 200 6.33 -5.60 14.97
C LEU A 200 5.60 -6.18 13.76
N ALA A 201 4.30 -5.93 13.64
CA ALA A 201 3.54 -6.09 12.40
C ALA A 201 2.78 -4.80 12.10
N VAL A 202 2.63 -4.45 10.81
CA VAL A 202 2.02 -3.18 10.41
C VAL A 202 1.02 -3.40 9.28
N GLY A 203 -0.20 -2.86 9.43
CA GLY A 203 -1.20 -2.90 8.38
C GLY A 203 -2.63 -2.74 8.86
N ARG A 204 -3.56 -2.78 7.92
CA ARG A 204 -5.00 -2.73 8.23
C ARG A 204 -5.47 -4.06 8.83
N PHE A 205 -6.47 -4.01 9.72
CA PHE A 205 -7.06 -5.19 10.33
C PHE A 205 -8.05 -5.86 9.37
N VAL A 206 -7.50 -6.57 8.39
CA VAL A 206 -8.21 -7.32 7.35
C VAL A 206 -7.61 -8.72 7.23
N GLU A 207 -8.43 -9.70 6.83
CA GLU A 207 -8.04 -11.11 6.74
C GLU A 207 -6.77 -11.34 5.93
N GLU A 208 -6.60 -10.56 4.85
CA GLU A 208 -5.44 -10.68 3.96
C GLU A 208 -4.09 -10.40 4.63
N LYS A 209 -4.09 -9.77 5.82
CA LYS A 209 -2.86 -9.47 6.57
C LYS A 209 -2.40 -10.59 7.50
N GLY A 210 -3.27 -11.58 7.81
CA GLY A 210 -2.89 -12.76 8.58
C GLY A 210 -2.40 -12.49 10.01
N PHE A 211 -2.84 -11.40 10.64
CA PHE A 211 -2.38 -11.07 12.00
C PHE A 211 -2.86 -12.08 13.05
N ASP A 212 -3.98 -12.73 12.82
CA ASP A 212 -4.48 -13.85 13.62
C ASP A 212 -3.51 -15.04 13.60
N LEU A 213 -2.96 -15.38 12.41
CA LEU A 213 -1.92 -16.41 12.28
C LEU A 213 -0.67 -16.05 13.10
N LEU A 214 -0.25 -14.78 13.10
CA LEU A 214 0.91 -14.33 13.87
C LEU A 214 0.66 -14.40 15.38
N ILE A 215 -0.50 -13.97 15.84
CA ILE A 215 -0.88 -14.06 17.27
C ILE A 215 -0.86 -15.52 17.72
N GLU A 216 -1.46 -16.43 16.93
CA GLU A 216 -1.49 -17.86 17.20
C GLU A 216 -0.07 -18.45 17.29
N ALA A 217 0.79 -18.17 16.30
CA ALA A 217 2.17 -18.65 16.29
C ALA A 217 2.98 -18.14 17.50
N CYS A 218 2.88 -16.85 17.84
CA CYS A 218 3.54 -16.29 19.02
C CYS A 218 3.07 -16.96 20.33
N LYS A 219 1.77 -17.20 20.45
CA LYS A 219 1.19 -17.92 21.59
C LYS A 219 1.74 -19.34 21.72
N ASN A 220 1.72 -20.10 20.61
CA ASN A 220 2.12 -21.52 20.58
C ASN A 220 3.59 -21.71 20.96
N ILE A 221 4.47 -20.80 20.53
CA ILE A 221 5.90 -20.89 20.87
C ILE A 221 6.26 -20.24 22.21
N GLY A 222 5.32 -19.60 22.89
CA GLY A 222 5.57 -18.89 24.15
C GLY A 222 6.55 -17.73 23.97
N CYS A 223 6.33 -16.84 22.98
CA CYS A 223 7.18 -15.69 22.72
C CYS A 223 7.43 -14.87 23.99
N LYS A 224 8.69 -14.57 24.30
CA LYS A 224 9.07 -13.64 25.38
C LYS A 224 8.91 -12.19 24.95
N GLU A 225 9.14 -11.94 23.67
CA GLU A 225 8.99 -10.63 23.04
C GLU A 225 7.51 -10.22 22.99
N LYS A 226 7.24 -8.95 23.27
CA LYS A 226 5.90 -8.40 23.09
C LYS A 226 5.53 -8.35 21.61
N LEU A 227 4.32 -8.72 21.25
CA LEU A 227 3.81 -8.50 19.89
C LEU A 227 3.12 -7.14 19.83
N VAL A 228 3.55 -6.31 18.89
CA VAL A 228 2.97 -4.98 18.59
C VAL A 228 2.39 -5.01 17.18
N ILE A 229 1.12 -4.68 17.04
CA ILE A 229 0.46 -4.56 15.73
C ILE A 229 0.01 -3.11 15.55
N ALA A 230 0.67 -2.42 14.62
CA ALA A 230 0.35 -1.03 14.29
C ALA A 230 -0.61 -0.94 13.11
N GLY A 231 -1.72 -0.23 13.30
CA GLY A 231 -2.77 -0.04 12.31
C GLY A 231 -4.17 -0.24 12.87
N GLY A 232 -5.16 -0.28 12.00
CA GLY A 232 -6.55 -0.36 12.41
C GLY A 232 -7.47 -0.89 11.30
N ALA A 233 -8.76 -0.94 11.59
CA ALA A 233 -9.79 -1.25 10.60
C ALA A 233 -10.40 0.05 10.06
N ASP A 234 -10.52 0.19 8.74
CA ASP A 234 -11.26 1.31 8.13
C ASP A 234 -12.75 1.27 8.51
N HIS A 235 -13.29 0.06 8.59
CA HIS A 235 -14.64 -0.26 9.08
C HIS A 235 -14.55 -1.51 9.93
N GLU A 236 -15.29 -1.57 11.03
CA GLU A 236 -15.35 -2.77 11.85
C GLU A 236 -15.95 -3.94 11.05
N SER A 237 -15.30 -5.07 11.13
CA SER A 237 -15.68 -6.33 10.50
C SER A 237 -15.65 -7.44 11.53
N LYS A 238 -16.24 -8.60 11.22
CA LYS A 238 -16.15 -9.79 12.09
C LYS A 238 -14.69 -10.15 12.37
N TYR A 239 -13.83 -10.06 11.35
CA TYR A 239 -12.40 -10.32 11.50
C TYR A 239 -11.72 -9.31 12.44
N SER A 240 -11.93 -8.00 12.23
CA SER A 240 -11.28 -6.98 13.06
C SER A 240 -11.72 -7.04 14.52
N LEU A 241 -12.98 -7.40 14.80
CA LEU A 241 -13.47 -7.61 16.16
C LEU A 241 -12.80 -8.85 16.80
N LYS A 242 -12.80 -9.99 16.09
CA LYS A 242 -12.11 -11.21 16.55
C LYS A 242 -10.62 -10.95 16.80
N LEU A 243 -9.95 -10.23 15.90
CA LEU A 243 -8.54 -9.90 16.06
C LEU A 243 -8.27 -9.07 17.32
N LYS A 244 -9.13 -8.08 17.63
CA LYS A 244 -9.03 -7.28 18.87
C LYS A 244 -9.21 -8.13 20.13
N GLU A 245 -10.14 -9.10 20.11
CA GLU A 245 -10.33 -10.05 21.21
C GLU A 245 -9.09 -10.94 21.39
N MET A 246 -8.61 -11.58 20.32
CA MET A 246 -7.39 -12.39 20.34
C MET A 246 -6.19 -11.60 20.85
N ALA A 247 -6.03 -10.36 20.41
CA ALA A 247 -4.96 -9.47 20.86
C ALA A 247 -5.03 -9.21 22.38
N LYS A 248 -6.23 -8.92 22.89
CA LYS A 248 -6.47 -8.69 24.32
C LYS A 248 -6.14 -9.94 25.15
N GLU A 249 -6.60 -11.12 24.74
CA GLU A 249 -6.37 -12.38 25.44
C GLU A 249 -4.89 -12.80 25.48
N ASN A 250 -4.11 -12.39 24.47
CA ASN A 250 -2.70 -12.78 24.33
C ASN A 250 -1.72 -11.63 24.66
N GLY A 251 -2.20 -10.52 25.25
CA GLY A 251 -1.35 -9.40 25.67
C GLY A 251 -0.66 -8.67 24.52
N VAL A 252 -1.26 -8.68 23.33
CA VAL A 252 -0.75 -8.00 22.12
C VAL A 252 -1.08 -6.51 22.21
N ILE A 253 -0.10 -5.67 21.89
CA ILE A 253 -0.28 -4.21 21.88
C ILE A 253 -0.82 -3.80 20.51
N LEU A 254 -2.05 -3.25 20.48
CA LEU A 254 -2.65 -2.66 19.30
C LEU A 254 -2.51 -1.14 19.41
N THR A 255 -1.71 -0.51 18.52
CA THR A 255 -1.48 0.94 18.59
C THR A 255 -2.60 1.76 17.97
N GLY A 256 -3.46 1.13 17.17
CA GLY A 256 -4.32 1.88 16.25
C GLY A 256 -3.52 2.52 15.13
N PHE A 257 -4.17 3.42 14.37
CA PHE A 257 -3.48 4.23 13.37
C PHE A 257 -2.61 5.28 14.06
N ILE A 258 -1.32 5.32 13.72
CA ILE A 258 -0.33 6.24 14.28
C ILE A 258 0.34 7.05 13.18
N GLN A 259 0.89 8.20 13.53
CA GLN A 259 1.63 9.08 12.61
C GLN A 259 2.98 8.49 12.22
N LYS A 260 3.55 9.00 11.11
CA LYS A 260 4.78 8.47 10.50
C LYS A 260 5.99 8.47 11.43
N ASP A 261 6.15 9.48 12.28
CA ASP A 261 7.23 9.59 13.26
C ASP A 261 7.20 8.44 14.28
N LYS A 262 6.04 8.18 14.87
CA LYS A 262 5.82 7.06 15.80
C LYS A 262 6.00 5.70 15.12
N LEU A 263 5.52 5.58 13.88
CA LEU A 263 5.68 4.36 13.10
C LEU A 263 7.15 4.11 12.75
N SER A 264 7.90 5.14 12.37
CA SER A 264 9.35 5.07 12.14
C SER A 264 10.11 4.63 13.38
N GLU A 265 9.69 5.13 14.56
CA GLU A 265 10.26 4.70 15.84
C GLU A 265 10.02 3.20 16.11
N LEU A 266 8.81 2.70 15.82
CA LEU A 266 8.51 1.27 15.94
C LEU A 266 9.36 0.42 15.00
N TYR A 267 9.51 0.79 13.74
CA TYR A 267 10.34 0.04 12.79
C TYR A 267 11.81 0.01 13.24
N SER A 268 12.37 1.16 13.62
CA SER A 268 13.81 1.29 13.95
C SER A 268 14.20 0.50 15.20
N ASN A 269 13.26 0.32 16.12
CA ASN A 269 13.53 -0.33 17.41
C ASN A 269 12.98 -1.75 17.53
N ALA A 270 12.25 -2.27 16.52
CA ALA A 270 11.78 -3.65 16.54
C ALA A 270 12.92 -4.67 16.57
N LYS A 271 12.74 -5.79 17.28
CA LYS A 271 13.63 -6.95 17.20
C LYS A 271 13.45 -7.67 15.88
N LEU A 272 12.18 -7.85 15.48
CA LEU A 272 11.78 -8.53 14.26
C LEU A 272 10.54 -7.85 13.69
N PHE A 273 10.52 -7.58 12.39
CA PHE A 273 9.31 -7.22 11.68
C PHE A 273 8.72 -8.46 11.00
N VAL A 274 7.42 -8.70 11.18
CA VAL A 274 6.73 -9.85 10.58
C VAL A 274 5.59 -9.38 9.68
N LEU A 275 5.55 -9.89 8.45
CA LEU A 275 4.47 -9.63 7.49
C LEU A 275 3.81 -10.97 7.07
N PRO A 276 2.79 -11.44 7.80
CA PRO A 276 2.16 -12.73 7.57
C PRO A 276 1.05 -12.69 6.50
N SER A 277 1.16 -11.79 5.54
CA SER A 277 0.11 -11.50 4.57
C SER A 277 -0.13 -12.68 3.61
N TYR A 278 -1.39 -12.95 3.31
CA TYR A 278 -1.82 -13.88 2.25
C TYR A 278 -1.77 -13.24 0.86
N HIS A 279 -1.88 -11.92 0.80
CA HIS A 279 -1.95 -11.19 -0.47
C HIS A 279 -1.41 -9.76 -0.34
N GLU A 280 -0.50 -9.39 -1.27
CA GLU A 280 0.07 -8.05 -1.41
C GLU A 280 0.27 -7.70 -2.90
N GLY A 281 0.46 -6.41 -3.18
CA GLY A 281 0.93 -5.96 -4.50
C GLY A 281 2.44 -5.76 -4.54
N LEU A 282 2.94 -4.88 -3.71
CA LEU A 282 4.30 -4.68 -3.22
C LEU A 282 4.16 -3.95 -1.88
N PRO A 283 4.40 -4.62 -0.74
CA PRO A 283 4.04 -4.09 0.57
C PRO A 283 4.96 -2.96 1.02
N ILE A 284 4.44 -1.74 1.10
CA ILE A 284 5.19 -0.56 1.59
C ILE A 284 5.70 -0.82 3.01
N ALA A 285 4.91 -1.47 3.88
CA ALA A 285 5.32 -1.79 5.24
C ALA A 285 6.60 -2.65 5.31
N LEU A 286 6.79 -3.57 4.35
CA LEU A 286 8.05 -4.33 4.24
C LEU A 286 9.21 -3.43 3.81
N LEU A 287 8.98 -2.55 2.82
CA LEU A 287 10.01 -1.61 2.39
C LEU A 287 10.42 -0.64 3.52
N GLU A 288 9.46 -0.19 4.33
CA GLU A 288 9.72 0.65 5.50
C GLU A 288 10.54 -0.08 6.57
N ALA A 289 10.22 -1.36 6.84
CA ALA A 289 10.98 -2.19 7.76
C ALA A 289 12.42 -2.41 7.27
N MET A 290 12.60 -2.75 5.99
CA MET A 290 13.91 -2.90 5.36
C MET A 290 14.72 -1.60 5.42
N ASN A 291 14.10 -0.48 5.10
CA ASN A 291 14.76 0.84 5.17
C ASN A 291 15.18 1.22 6.59
N SER A 292 14.44 0.77 7.59
CA SER A 292 14.77 0.94 9.01
C SER A 292 15.78 -0.09 9.52
N LYS A 293 16.34 -0.92 8.62
CA LYS A 293 17.33 -1.98 8.90
C LYS A 293 16.83 -3.03 9.91
N ALA A 294 15.52 -3.19 10.01
CA ALA A 294 14.91 -4.22 10.85
C ALA A 294 15.17 -5.60 10.25
N ASP A 295 15.41 -6.62 11.09
CA ASP A 295 15.31 -8.01 10.62
C ASP A 295 13.86 -8.29 10.25
N VAL A 296 13.64 -9.04 9.16
CA VAL A 296 12.29 -9.27 8.61
C VAL A 296 11.98 -10.76 8.46
N LEU A 297 10.71 -11.11 8.66
CA LEU A 297 10.16 -12.43 8.40
C LEU A 297 8.82 -12.27 7.67
N VAL A 298 8.69 -12.83 6.48
CA VAL A 298 7.54 -12.60 5.62
C VAL A 298 7.01 -13.90 5.02
N SER A 299 5.73 -13.95 4.69
CA SER A 299 5.17 -15.07 3.91
C SER A 299 5.79 -15.15 2.51
N ASP A 300 5.91 -16.34 1.94
CA ASP A 300 6.57 -16.63 0.65
C ASP A 300 5.72 -16.28 -0.58
N ILE A 301 4.82 -15.31 -0.46
CA ILE A 301 4.00 -14.84 -1.58
C ILE A 301 4.84 -14.09 -2.63
N PRO A 302 4.43 -14.12 -3.92
CA PRO A 302 5.19 -13.48 -4.99
C PRO A 302 5.52 -12.01 -4.78
N ALA A 303 4.63 -11.26 -4.12
CA ALA A 303 4.85 -9.85 -3.81
C ALA A 303 5.99 -9.62 -2.79
N ASN A 304 6.14 -10.52 -1.82
CA ASN A 304 7.23 -10.46 -0.85
C ASN A 304 8.55 -10.97 -1.46
N ALA A 305 8.47 -11.96 -2.36
CA ALA A 305 9.65 -12.46 -3.09
C ALA A 305 10.26 -11.41 -4.05
N GLU A 306 9.48 -10.40 -4.46
CA GLU A 306 9.92 -9.30 -5.34
C GLU A 306 11.14 -8.53 -4.77
N VAL A 307 11.25 -8.45 -3.44
CA VAL A 307 12.33 -7.68 -2.79
C VAL A 307 13.65 -8.44 -2.68
N GLY A 308 13.63 -9.79 -2.90
CA GLY A 308 14.84 -10.61 -2.96
C GLY A 308 15.52 -10.79 -1.60
N LEU A 309 14.77 -11.14 -0.57
CA LEU A 309 15.30 -11.46 0.77
C LEU A 309 16.01 -12.83 0.76
N ALA A 310 16.85 -13.05 1.76
CA ALA A 310 17.46 -14.36 2.02
C ALA A 310 16.39 -15.40 2.40
N GLU A 311 16.64 -16.68 2.13
CA GLU A 311 15.67 -17.78 2.30
C GLU A 311 15.12 -17.88 3.74
N GLU A 312 15.98 -17.63 4.74
CA GLU A 312 15.58 -17.62 6.15
C GLU A 312 14.63 -16.48 6.56
N CYS A 313 14.37 -15.55 5.66
CA CYS A 313 13.40 -14.47 5.86
C CYS A 313 11.99 -14.85 5.38
N TYR A 314 11.79 -16.06 4.87
CA TYR A 314 10.49 -16.52 4.38
C TYR A 314 9.93 -17.67 5.22
N PHE A 315 8.61 -17.71 5.31
CA PHE A 315 7.85 -18.86 5.80
C PHE A 315 6.71 -19.19 4.84
N GLU A 316 6.24 -20.43 4.83
CA GLU A 316 5.17 -20.90 3.96
C GLU A 316 3.86 -20.17 4.28
N CYS A 317 3.28 -19.51 3.29
CA CYS A 317 2.07 -18.69 3.44
C CYS A 317 0.91 -19.49 4.02
N GLY A 318 0.30 -18.98 5.09
CA GLY A 318 -0.86 -19.61 5.75
C GLY A 318 -0.54 -20.83 6.62
N LYS A 319 0.72 -21.19 6.82
CA LYS A 319 1.15 -22.31 7.66
C LYS A 319 1.69 -21.83 9.00
N VAL A 320 0.92 -22.07 10.06
CA VAL A 320 1.31 -21.71 11.44
C VAL A 320 2.62 -22.38 11.82
N ASP A 321 2.77 -23.68 11.59
CA ASP A 321 3.98 -24.44 11.94
C ASP A 321 5.24 -23.91 11.25
N SER A 322 5.12 -23.49 9.98
CA SER A 322 6.23 -22.86 9.25
C SER A 322 6.61 -21.51 9.86
N LEU A 323 5.61 -20.69 10.22
CA LEU A 323 5.83 -19.42 10.90
C LEU A 323 6.48 -19.60 12.27
N GLU A 324 5.98 -20.56 13.09
CA GLU A 324 6.56 -20.90 14.40
C GLU A 324 8.02 -21.30 14.31
N LYS A 325 8.38 -22.19 13.35
CA LYS A 325 9.75 -22.62 13.12
C LYS A 325 10.67 -21.45 12.83
N GLN A 326 10.26 -20.56 11.92
CA GLN A 326 11.06 -19.39 11.53
C GLN A 326 11.11 -18.33 12.63
N LEU A 327 10.02 -18.10 13.37
CA LEU A 327 10.02 -17.22 14.55
C LEU A 327 11.03 -17.69 15.59
N LYS A 328 11.03 -18.98 15.97
CA LYS A 328 12.00 -19.54 16.90
C LYS A 328 13.44 -19.33 16.43
N ALA A 329 13.72 -19.58 15.14
CA ALA A 329 15.05 -19.40 14.56
C ALA A 329 15.50 -17.93 14.56
N LYS A 330 14.59 -16.97 14.24
CA LYS A 330 14.90 -15.54 14.24
C LYS A 330 15.06 -14.98 15.65
N LEU A 331 14.15 -15.34 16.57
CA LEU A 331 14.15 -14.81 17.94
C LEU A 331 15.28 -15.35 18.82
N SER A 332 15.86 -16.53 18.49
CA SER A 332 17.03 -17.08 19.19
C SER A 332 18.33 -16.37 18.84
N LYS A 333 18.38 -15.62 17.74
CA LYS A 333 19.55 -14.82 17.34
C LYS A 333 19.57 -13.48 18.09
N GLU A 334 20.78 -12.96 18.31
CA GLU A 334 20.91 -11.55 18.73
C GLU A 334 20.35 -10.64 17.64
N SER A 335 19.70 -9.57 18.08
CA SER A 335 19.12 -8.60 17.15
C SER A 335 20.24 -7.81 16.47
N THR A 336 20.44 -8.04 15.19
CA THR A 336 21.39 -7.30 14.35
C THR A 336 20.67 -6.36 13.42
N SER A 337 21.31 -5.26 13.06
CA SER A 337 20.88 -4.39 11.98
C SER A 337 21.17 -5.08 10.65
N VAL A 338 20.18 -5.12 9.75
CA VAL A 338 20.33 -5.77 8.44
C VAL A 338 20.39 -4.71 7.35
N GLU A 339 21.40 -4.79 6.49
CA GLU A 339 21.52 -3.89 5.33
C GLU A 339 20.79 -4.49 4.13
N TYR A 340 19.95 -3.65 3.49
CA TYR A 340 19.18 -4.01 2.30
C TYR A 340 19.49 -3.03 1.16
N ASP A 341 19.51 -3.50 -0.07
CA ASP A 341 19.60 -2.61 -1.23
C ASP A 341 18.25 -1.91 -1.47
N MET A 342 18.17 -0.65 -1.04
CA MET A 342 16.98 0.20 -1.18
C MET A 342 17.02 1.13 -2.41
N SER A 343 18.04 1.04 -3.25
CA SER A 343 18.28 1.99 -4.36
C SER A 343 17.07 2.13 -5.32
N LYS A 344 16.45 1.00 -5.69
CA LYS A 344 15.29 0.97 -6.59
C LYS A 344 13.96 1.41 -5.95
N TYR A 345 13.93 1.61 -4.63
CA TYR A 345 12.76 2.02 -3.86
C TYR A 345 12.81 3.48 -3.41
N ASN A 346 13.75 4.26 -3.93
CA ASN A 346 13.87 5.69 -3.67
C ASN A 346 12.76 6.46 -4.39
N TRP A 347 12.00 7.27 -3.67
CA TRP A 347 10.89 8.05 -4.24
C TRP A 347 11.32 9.03 -5.33
N ASN A 348 12.51 9.65 -5.24
CA ASN A 348 12.99 10.57 -6.29
C ASN A 348 13.24 9.82 -7.61
N TYR A 349 13.83 8.62 -7.53
CA TYR A 349 14.03 7.76 -8.69
C TYR A 349 12.69 7.32 -9.30
N ILE A 350 11.74 6.91 -8.46
CA ILE A 350 10.39 6.51 -8.87
C ILE A 350 9.62 7.67 -9.49
N ALA A 351 9.70 8.85 -8.90
CA ALA A 351 9.07 10.06 -9.43
C ALA A 351 9.59 10.39 -10.84
N GLN A 352 10.90 10.27 -11.05
CA GLN A 352 11.46 10.48 -12.39
C GLN A 352 10.91 9.48 -13.41
N GLN A 353 10.85 8.20 -13.07
CA GLN A 353 10.26 7.20 -13.96
C GLN A 353 8.78 7.49 -14.30
N VAL A 354 8.00 7.98 -13.34
CA VAL A 354 6.60 8.36 -13.57
C VAL A 354 6.50 9.61 -14.46
N LYS A 355 7.39 10.61 -14.27
CA LYS A 355 7.50 11.77 -15.17
C LYS A 355 7.79 11.33 -16.61
N ASP A 356 8.74 10.43 -16.81
CA ASP A 356 9.10 9.89 -18.13
C ASP A 356 7.89 9.23 -18.81
N VAL A 357 7.06 8.51 -18.03
CA VAL A 357 5.79 7.94 -18.54
C VAL A 357 4.85 9.04 -19.01
N TYR A 358 4.66 10.13 -18.24
CA TYR A 358 3.81 11.24 -18.66
C TYR A 358 4.36 11.95 -19.87
N ASP A 359 5.67 12.24 -19.91
CA ASP A 359 6.30 12.93 -21.02
C ASP A 359 6.24 12.12 -22.32
N SER A 360 6.23 10.80 -22.24
CA SER A 360 6.00 9.91 -23.39
C SER A 360 4.59 10.00 -24.00
N LEU A 361 3.70 10.78 -23.39
CA LEU A 361 2.35 11.05 -23.87
C LEU A 361 2.23 12.40 -24.58
N LYS A 362 3.24 13.26 -24.54
CA LYS A 362 3.26 14.50 -25.33
C LYS A 362 3.24 14.18 -26.82
#